data_3d603556ca34b91d7d9de35fb3609c8b
#
_entry.id   3d603556ca34b91d7d9de35fb3609c8b
#
_cell.length_a   1.000
_cell.length_b   1.000
_cell.length_c   1.000
_cell.angle_alpha   90.00
_cell.angle_beta   90.00
_cell.angle_gamma   90.00
#
_symmetry.space_group_name_H-M   'P 1'
#
loop_
_entity.id
_entity.type
_entity.pdbx_description
1 polymer ?
#
loop_
_entity_poly.entity_id
_entity_poly.type
_entity_poly.pdbx_seq_one_letter_code
_entity_poly.pdbx_strand_id
1 'polypeptide(L)'
;MDHFARAATADIALLLIAALHLYILVLEMFLWRAPIGRRAFGTTAEFAAATRVLAANQGLYNGFLALGLVWGYWREDVALQLFFLGCVLAAGVFGGLTASRKILWVQALPAAIALLAVSAR
;
A
#
# COMPACT_ATOMS: atom_id res chain seq x y z
N MET A 1 -10.02 -21.93 -12.99
CA MET A 1 -9.80 -20.55 -13.53
C MET A 1 -8.83 -20.65 -14.69
N ASP A 2 -9.17 -20.14 -15.83
CA ASP A 2 -8.30 -20.18 -16.99
C ASP A 2 -7.17 -19.15 -16.89
N HIS A 3 -6.23 -19.21 -17.85
CA HIS A 3 -5.05 -18.34 -17.84
C HIS A 3 -5.43 -16.86 -17.90
N PHE A 4 -6.40 -16.50 -18.74
CA PHE A 4 -6.84 -15.11 -18.87
C PHE A 4 -7.44 -14.60 -17.56
N ALA A 5 -8.30 -15.38 -16.92
CA ALA A 5 -8.94 -14.97 -15.68
C ALA A 5 -7.92 -14.85 -14.54
N ARG A 6 -6.91 -15.73 -14.50
CA ARG A 6 -5.84 -15.62 -13.51
C ARG A 6 -5.01 -14.36 -13.70
N ALA A 7 -4.67 -14.03 -14.94
CA ALA A 7 -3.91 -12.82 -15.24
C ALA A 7 -4.70 -11.56 -14.85
N ALA A 8 -6.00 -11.52 -15.20
CA ALA A 8 -6.86 -10.39 -14.84
C ALA A 8 -6.99 -10.22 -13.33
N THR A 9 -7.15 -11.33 -12.59
CA THR A 9 -7.25 -11.30 -11.13
C THR A 9 -5.98 -10.73 -10.51
N ALA A 10 -4.81 -11.17 -10.98
CA ALA A 10 -3.53 -10.68 -10.49
C ALA A 10 -3.36 -9.19 -10.76
N ASP A 11 -3.69 -8.74 -11.96
CA ASP A 11 -3.57 -7.33 -12.35
C ASP A 11 -4.49 -6.44 -11.52
N ILE A 12 -5.75 -6.87 -11.32
CA ILE A 12 -6.72 -6.10 -10.54
C ILE A 12 -6.23 -6.00 -9.09
N ALA A 13 -5.80 -7.10 -8.50
CA ALA A 13 -5.32 -7.10 -7.11
C ALA A 13 -4.12 -6.17 -6.95
N LEU A 14 -3.16 -6.23 -7.85
CA LEU A 14 -1.97 -5.40 -7.81
C LEU A 14 -2.31 -3.92 -7.97
N LEU A 15 -3.17 -3.58 -8.93
CA LEU A 15 -3.54 -2.19 -9.19
C LEU A 15 -4.37 -1.59 -8.06
N LEU A 16 -5.19 -2.39 -7.39
CA LEU A 16 -5.93 -1.93 -6.21
C LEU A 16 -4.97 -1.59 -5.07
N ILE A 17 -3.91 -2.36 -4.89
CA ILE A 17 -2.89 -2.05 -3.87
C ILE A 17 -2.12 -0.79 -4.25
N ALA A 18 -1.79 -0.60 -5.52
CA ALA A 18 -1.15 0.63 -5.98
C ALA A 18 -2.05 1.84 -5.70
N ALA A 19 -3.35 1.74 -6.01
CA ALA A 19 -4.31 2.80 -5.74
C ALA A 19 -4.42 3.11 -4.24
N LEU A 20 -4.44 2.07 -3.39
CA LEU A 20 -4.45 2.25 -1.94
C LEU A 20 -3.24 3.05 -1.48
N HIS A 21 -2.05 2.73 -1.98
CA HIS A 21 -0.82 3.42 -1.56
C HIS A 21 -0.76 4.85 -2.07
N LEU A 22 -1.33 5.14 -3.25
CA LEU A 22 -1.50 6.53 -3.71
C LEU A 22 -2.46 7.29 -2.80
N TYR A 23 -3.54 6.67 -2.36
CA TYR A 23 -4.47 7.28 -1.42
C TYR A 23 -3.78 7.58 -0.08
N ILE A 24 -2.99 6.62 0.43
CA ILE A 24 -2.22 6.82 1.66
C ILE A 24 -1.22 7.98 1.48
N LEU A 25 -0.56 8.08 0.33
CA LEU A 25 0.32 9.21 0.02
C LEU A 25 -0.45 10.53 0.16
N VAL A 26 -1.64 10.63 -0.41
CA VAL A 26 -2.44 11.87 -0.34
C VAL A 26 -2.77 12.21 1.11
N LEU A 27 -3.20 11.21 1.90
CA LEU A 27 -3.50 11.43 3.31
C LEU A 27 -2.28 11.87 4.10
N GLU A 28 -1.13 11.25 3.85
CA GLU A 28 0.08 11.51 4.64
C GLU A 28 0.83 12.78 4.22
N MET A 29 0.82 13.12 2.94
CA MET A 29 1.55 14.29 2.45
C MET A 29 0.70 15.56 2.46
N PHE A 30 -0.59 15.46 2.20
CA PHE A 30 -1.42 16.63 1.97
C PHE A 30 -2.57 16.80 2.95
N LEU A 31 -3.07 15.71 3.53
CA LEU A 31 -4.27 15.72 4.38
C LEU A 31 -3.99 15.23 5.82
N TRP A 32 -2.74 15.16 6.22
CA TRP A 32 -2.36 14.61 7.53
C TRP A 32 -3.03 15.35 8.68
N ARG A 33 -3.06 16.67 8.61
CA ARG A 33 -3.66 17.52 9.63
C ARG A 33 -5.16 17.76 9.44
N ALA A 34 -5.69 17.41 8.28
CA ALA A 34 -7.11 17.56 7.97
C ALA A 34 -7.95 16.51 8.71
N PRO A 35 -9.25 16.77 8.94
CA PRO A 35 -10.12 15.80 9.63
C PRO A 35 -10.12 14.42 8.99
N ILE A 36 -10.08 14.31 7.67
CA ILE A 36 -10.08 13.01 7.00
C ILE A 36 -8.81 12.21 7.31
N GLY A 37 -7.65 12.86 7.30
CA GLY A 37 -6.39 12.21 7.63
C GLY A 37 -6.34 11.79 9.10
N ARG A 38 -6.77 12.67 10.00
CA ARG A 38 -6.79 12.36 11.42
C ARG A 38 -7.74 11.20 11.76
N ARG A 39 -8.91 11.15 11.10
CA ARG A 39 -9.83 10.03 11.30
C ARG A 39 -9.26 8.72 10.76
N ALA A 40 -8.61 8.77 9.60
CA ALA A 40 -8.04 7.57 8.99
C ALA A 40 -6.96 6.93 9.86
N PHE A 41 -6.13 7.75 10.53
CA PHE A 41 -5.01 7.27 11.34
C PHE A 41 -5.25 7.34 12.84
N GLY A 42 -6.40 7.85 13.28
CA GLY A 42 -6.72 7.92 14.70
C GLY A 42 -5.84 8.89 15.47
N THR A 43 -5.47 10.02 14.89
CA THR A 43 -4.57 10.99 15.50
C THR A 43 -5.32 12.23 16.01
N THR A 44 -4.71 12.89 17.00
CA THR A 44 -5.17 14.19 17.50
C THR A 44 -4.61 15.31 16.63
N ALA A 45 -5.19 16.53 16.77
CA ALA A 45 -4.69 17.70 16.06
C ALA A 45 -3.24 18.02 16.46
N GLU A 46 -2.92 17.87 17.76
CA GLU A 46 -1.58 18.15 18.30
C GLU A 46 -0.55 17.15 17.76
N PHE A 47 -0.88 15.87 17.80
CA PHE A 47 0.00 14.82 17.29
C PHE A 47 0.22 14.98 15.78
N ALA A 48 -0.84 15.27 15.04
CA ALA A 48 -0.72 15.45 13.58
C ALA A 48 0.17 16.64 13.25
N ALA A 49 0.04 17.75 13.97
CA ALA A 49 0.92 18.92 13.76
C ALA A 49 2.38 18.60 14.08
N ALA A 50 2.63 17.87 15.16
CA ALA A 50 3.98 17.52 15.61
C ALA A 50 4.67 16.54 14.66
N THR A 51 3.92 15.69 13.96
CA THR A 51 4.46 14.61 13.11
C THR A 51 4.28 14.87 11.62
N ARG A 52 3.92 16.09 11.24
CA ARG A 52 3.60 16.43 9.85
C ARG A 52 4.73 16.08 8.86
N VAL A 53 5.97 16.41 9.21
CA VAL A 53 7.12 16.15 8.34
C VAL A 53 7.40 14.66 8.22
N LEU A 54 7.31 13.93 9.33
CA LEU A 54 7.47 12.48 9.32
C LEU A 54 6.40 11.81 8.45
N ALA A 55 5.16 12.26 8.58
CA ALA A 55 4.07 11.74 7.78
C ALA A 55 4.26 12.02 6.28
N ALA A 56 4.74 13.21 5.93
CA ALA A 56 5.01 13.54 4.53
C ALA A 56 6.09 12.63 3.94
N ASN A 57 7.16 12.36 4.69
CA ASN A 57 8.18 11.40 4.27
C ASN A 57 7.60 10.02 4.08
N GLN A 58 6.77 9.58 5.00
CA GLN A 58 6.13 8.26 4.91
C GLN A 58 5.23 8.18 3.66
N GLY A 59 4.50 9.25 3.37
CA GLY A 59 3.68 9.33 2.17
C GLY A 59 4.50 9.23 0.89
N LEU A 60 5.67 9.86 0.87
CA LEU A 60 6.57 9.77 -0.28
C LEU A 60 7.00 8.31 -0.51
N TYR A 61 7.38 7.57 0.54
CA TYR A 61 7.74 6.16 0.41
C TYR A 61 6.56 5.31 -0.06
N ASN A 62 5.35 5.61 0.39
CA ASN A 62 4.16 4.94 -0.12
C ASN A 62 3.98 5.20 -1.61
N GLY A 63 4.33 6.39 -2.08
CA GLY A 63 4.36 6.71 -3.50
C GLY A 63 5.35 5.88 -4.29
N PHE A 64 6.53 5.61 -3.72
CA PHE A 64 7.51 4.72 -4.36
C PHE A 64 6.98 3.31 -4.52
N LEU A 65 6.26 2.80 -3.53
CA LEU A 65 5.65 1.48 -3.62
C LEU A 65 4.58 1.44 -4.72
N ALA A 66 3.73 2.45 -4.78
CA ALA A 66 2.71 2.55 -5.82
C ALA A 66 3.34 2.64 -7.21
N LEU A 67 4.38 3.47 -7.35
CA LEU A 67 5.09 3.62 -8.62
C LEU A 67 5.73 2.30 -9.06
N GLY A 68 6.35 1.58 -8.12
CA GLY A 68 6.97 0.29 -8.42
C GLY A 68 5.95 -0.75 -8.86
N LEU A 69 4.78 -0.78 -8.21
CA LEU A 69 3.70 -1.70 -8.61
C LEU A 69 3.18 -1.40 -10.00
N VAL A 70 2.94 -0.12 -10.31
CA VAL A 70 2.49 0.30 -11.65
C VAL A 70 3.56 -0.01 -12.70
N TRP A 71 4.82 0.21 -12.37
CA TRP A 71 5.94 -0.11 -13.26
C TRP A 71 6.00 -1.61 -13.55
N GLY A 72 5.88 -2.46 -12.53
CA GLY A 72 5.83 -3.90 -12.71
C GLY A 72 4.63 -4.35 -13.54
N TYR A 73 3.48 -3.72 -13.34
CA TYR A 73 2.30 -3.98 -14.15
C TYR A 73 2.53 -3.61 -15.61
N TRP A 74 3.01 -2.39 -15.86
CA TRP A 74 3.20 -1.88 -17.21
C TRP A 74 4.25 -2.67 -18.00
N ARG A 75 5.32 -3.11 -17.32
CA ARG A 75 6.37 -3.92 -17.90
C ARG A 75 6.00 -5.39 -18.01
N GLU A 76 4.87 -5.78 -17.48
CA GLU A 76 4.49 -7.20 -17.39
C GLU A 76 5.59 -8.05 -16.74
N ASP A 77 6.25 -7.48 -15.74
CA ASP A 77 7.43 -8.07 -15.09
C ASP A 77 7.02 -8.66 -13.73
N VAL A 78 6.88 -9.97 -13.70
CA VAL A 78 6.44 -10.69 -12.49
C VAL A 78 7.44 -10.50 -11.35
N ALA A 79 8.74 -10.47 -11.64
CA ALA A 79 9.75 -10.28 -10.60
C ALA A 79 9.60 -8.92 -9.90
N LEU A 80 9.36 -7.84 -10.67
CA LEU A 80 9.09 -6.52 -10.09
C LEU A 80 7.81 -6.52 -9.27
N GLN A 81 6.76 -7.15 -9.79
CA GLN A 81 5.48 -7.23 -9.08
C GLN A 81 5.65 -7.95 -7.74
N LEU A 82 6.32 -9.09 -7.73
CA LEU A 82 6.56 -9.85 -6.51
C LEU A 82 7.43 -9.08 -5.52
N PHE A 83 8.44 -8.37 -6.00
CA PHE A 83 9.31 -7.58 -5.14
C PHE A 83 8.53 -6.49 -4.41
N PHE A 84 7.78 -5.68 -5.16
CA PHE A 84 7.06 -4.56 -4.57
C PHE A 84 5.89 -5.02 -3.69
N LEU A 85 5.19 -6.08 -4.08
CA LEU A 85 4.18 -6.68 -3.21
C LEU A 85 4.80 -7.26 -1.94
N GLY A 86 5.99 -7.84 -2.05
CA GLY A 86 6.75 -8.31 -0.89
C GLY A 86 7.10 -7.16 0.05
N CYS A 87 7.49 -6.01 -0.50
CA CYS A 87 7.75 -4.81 0.30
C CYS A 87 6.49 -4.33 1.02
N VAL A 88 5.35 -4.34 0.33
CA VAL A 88 4.06 -3.95 0.94
C VAL A 88 3.69 -4.92 2.05
N LEU A 89 3.87 -6.23 1.83
CA LEU A 89 3.57 -7.24 2.86
C LEU A 89 4.47 -7.05 4.09
N ALA A 90 5.77 -6.89 3.87
CA ALA A 90 6.72 -6.69 4.97
C ALA A 90 6.39 -5.44 5.77
N ALA A 91 6.11 -4.33 5.09
CA ALA A 91 5.73 -3.08 5.75
C ALA A 91 4.39 -3.23 6.49
N GLY A 92 3.43 -3.95 5.91
CA GLY A 92 2.13 -4.19 6.53
C GLY A 92 2.22 -5.05 7.77
N VAL A 93 3.04 -6.10 7.75
CA VAL A 93 3.27 -6.96 8.91
C VAL A 93 3.98 -6.16 10.01
N PHE A 94 5.05 -5.46 9.67
CA PHE A 94 5.79 -4.66 10.65
C PHE A 94 4.92 -3.58 11.26
N GLY A 95 4.20 -2.82 10.43
CA GLY A 95 3.30 -1.77 10.91
C GLY A 95 2.14 -2.33 11.73
N GLY A 96 1.61 -3.49 11.34
CA GLY A 96 0.53 -4.15 12.07
C GLY A 96 0.94 -4.63 13.45
N LEU A 97 2.21 -5.03 13.61
CA LEU A 97 2.72 -5.50 14.90
C LEU A 97 3.21 -4.37 15.79
N THR A 98 3.62 -3.24 15.22
CA THR A 98 4.26 -2.15 15.99
C THR A 98 3.41 -0.91 16.14
N ALA A 99 2.52 -0.61 15.20
CA ALA A 99 1.72 0.61 15.22
C ALA A 99 0.24 0.34 15.44
N SER A 100 -0.42 -0.41 14.57
CA SER A 100 -1.85 -0.68 14.66
C SER A 100 -2.22 -1.98 13.95
N ARG A 101 -2.95 -2.85 14.63
CA ARG A 101 -3.43 -4.11 14.04
C ARG A 101 -4.31 -3.91 12.82
N LYS A 102 -4.93 -2.75 12.68
CA LYS A 102 -5.72 -2.39 11.50
C LYS A 102 -4.89 -2.53 10.21
N ILE A 103 -3.59 -2.23 10.28
CA ILE A 103 -2.68 -2.31 9.15
C ILE A 103 -2.56 -3.75 8.63
N LEU A 104 -2.67 -4.75 9.51
CA LEU A 104 -2.66 -6.15 9.06
C LEU A 104 -3.81 -6.44 8.10
N TRP A 105 -5.00 -5.88 8.35
CA TRP A 105 -6.17 -6.11 7.53
C TRP A 105 -6.18 -5.25 6.27
N VAL A 106 -5.68 -4.02 6.35
CA VAL A 106 -5.76 -3.04 5.25
C VAL A 106 -4.60 -3.19 4.28
N GLN A 107 -3.42 -3.59 4.77
CA GLN A 107 -2.20 -3.64 3.95
C GLN A 107 -1.62 -5.06 3.84
N ALA A 108 -1.38 -5.74 4.95
CA ALA A 108 -0.72 -7.04 4.91
C ALA A 108 -1.57 -8.10 4.24
N LEU A 109 -2.84 -8.21 4.60
CA LEU A 109 -3.73 -9.22 4.03
C LEU A 109 -3.96 -9.02 2.53
N PRO A 110 -4.30 -7.82 2.04
CA PRO A 110 -4.42 -7.60 0.61
C PRO A 110 -3.13 -7.90 -0.16
N ALA A 111 -1.97 -7.53 0.40
CA ALA A 111 -0.68 -7.82 -0.23
C ALA A 111 -0.41 -9.32 -0.32
N ALA A 112 -0.74 -10.08 0.72
CA ALA A 112 -0.59 -11.54 0.70
C ALA A 112 -1.48 -12.17 -0.37
N ILE A 113 -2.72 -11.72 -0.49
CA ILE A 113 -3.65 -12.19 -1.51
C ILE A 113 -3.10 -11.87 -2.91
N ALA A 114 -2.61 -10.65 -3.12
CA ALA A 114 -2.05 -10.24 -4.40
C ALA A 114 -0.79 -11.04 -4.74
N LEU A 115 0.06 -11.32 -3.76
CA LEU A 115 1.25 -12.18 -3.96
C LEU A 115 0.86 -13.56 -4.45
N LEU A 116 -0.15 -14.17 -3.83
CA LEU A 116 -0.66 -15.46 -4.28
C LEU A 116 -1.20 -15.39 -5.70
N ALA A 117 -1.96 -14.35 -6.02
CA ALA A 117 -2.53 -14.17 -7.36
C ALA A 117 -1.45 -13.97 -8.42
N VAL A 118 -0.43 -13.15 -8.14
CA VAL A 118 0.67 -12.92 -9.07
C VAL A 118 1.52 -14.17 -9.24
N SER A 119 1.75 -14.91 -8.16
CA SER A 119 2.52 -16.16 -8.21
C SER A 119 1.82 -17.24 -9.02
N ALA A 120 0.50 -17.18 -9.15
CA ALA A 120 -0.31 -18.16 -9.86
C ALA A 120 -0.52 -17.84 -11.34
N ARG A 121 -0.02 -16.69 -11.82
CA ARG A 121 -0.24 -16.30 -13.22
C ARG A 121 0.70 -16.97 -14.22
#